data_c02f8897f0ef0ad46f838fb9bd068e45
#
_entry.id   c02f8897f0ef0ad46f838fb9bd068e45
#
_cell.length_a   1.000
_cell.length_b   1.000
_cell.length_c   1.000
_cell.angle_alpha   90.00
_cell.angle_beta   90.00
_cell.angle_gamma   90.00
#
_symmetry.space_group_name_H-M   'P 1'
#
loop_
_entity.id
_entity.type
_entity.pdbx_description
1 polymer ?
#
loop_
_entity_poly.entity_id
_entity_poly.type
_entity_poly.pdbx_seq_one_letter_code
_entity_poly.pdbx_strand_id
1 'polypeptide(L)'
;YRLTIVSPEGEEKSERLRPSQLRQIIAATNFKQRTRAAMLYHHAELHDFAVIGTPQKNEHDQGFFVKYGDSAMDVQPIGHLYKTQVYQLADYLSIPDAIRQRPPTSDTYSAASTQEEFFFRLPFALMDLIWYGLTHDIPAEVVAKELDLTAEQVNRVYADLQRKQRTTNYLRTPPLGLFDEV
;
A
#
# COMPACT_ATOMS: atom_id res chain seq x y z
N TYR A 1 15.21 -10.98 6.39
CA TYR A 1 14.52 -9.92 7.15
C TYR A 1 15.20 -9.73 8.50
N ARG A 2 15.14 -8.52 9.02
CA ARG A 2 15.69 -8.12 10.33
C ARG A 2 14.58 -7.44 11.11
N LEU A 3 14.42 -7.81 12.37
CA LEU A 3 13.53 -7.14 13.31
C LEU A 3 14.38 -6.22 14.20
N THR A 4 14.00 -4.97 14.30
CA THR A 4 14.55 -4.03 15.27
C THR A 4 13.47 -3.70 16.29
N ILE A 5 13.78 -3.79 17.56
CA ILE A 5 12.94 -3.42 18.68
C ILE A 5 13.62 -2.23 19.36
N VAL A 6 12.83 -1.21 19.67
CA VAL A 6 13.28 -0.03 20.41
C VAL A 6 12.62 -0.08 21.79
N SER A 7 13.39 -0.02 22.85
CA SER A 7 12.87 0.05 24.21
C SER A 7 12.27 1.44 24.49
N PRO A 8 11.46 1.61 25.55
CA PRO A 8 10.98 2.93 25.97
C PRO A 8 12.11 3.92 26.26
N GLU A 9 13.27 3.44 26.66
CA GLU A 9 14.47 4.21 26.95
C GLU A 9 15.29 4.55 25.69
N GLY A 10 14.87 4.05 24.51
CA GLY A 10 15.52 4.31 23.24
C GLY A 10 16.64 3.31 22.87
N GLU A 11 16.81 2.25 23.63
CA GLU A 11 17.79 1.20 23.28
C GLU A 11 17.29 0.35 22.11
N GLU A 12 18.15 0.18 21.10
CA GLU A 12 17.84 -0.63 19.92
C GLU A 12 18.44 -2.02 20.02
N LYS A 13 17.61 -3.03 19.78
CA LYS A 13 18.04 -4.42 19.61
C LYS A 13 17.58 -4.95 18.27
N SER A 14 18.51 -5.46 17.47
CA SER A 14 18.25 -5.94 16.10
C SER A 14 18.63 -7.40 15.96
N GLU A 15 17.72 -8.21 15.40
CA GLU A 15 17.94 -9.64 15.18
C GLU A 15 17.48 -10.06 13.78
N ARG A 16 18.21 -11.01 13.17
CA ARG A 16 17.80 -11.62 11.90
C ARG A 16 16.69 -12.64 12.15
N LEU A 17 15.55 -12.43 11.51
CA LEU A 17 14.40 -13.32 11.63
C LEU A 17 14.60 -14.63 10.85
N ARG A 18 14.23 -15.73 11.48
CA ARG A 18 13.97 -16.99 10.78
C ARG A 18 12.66 -16.90 9.99
N PRO A 19 12.51 -17.64 8.88
CA PRO A 19 11.28 -17.60 8.07
C PRO A 19 10.00 -17.90 8.87
N SER A 20 10.06 -18.76 9.87
CA SER A 20 8.91 -19.07 10.75
C SER A 20 8.50 -17.87 11.61
N GLN A 21 9.45 -17.15 12.18
CA GLN A 21 9.21 -15.95 12.98
C GLN A 21 8.60 -14.83 12.13
N LEU A 22 9.13 -14.62 10.92
CA LEU A 22 8.56 -13.67 9.97
C LEU A 22 7.10 -13.99 9.65
N ARG A 23 6.79 -15.27 9.35
CA ARG A 23 5.41 -15.69 9.08
C ARG A 23 4.46 -15.44 10.26
N GLN A 24 4.91 -15.66 11.50
CA GLN A 24 4.13 -15.35 12.70
C GLN A 24 3.83 -13.85 12.82
N ILE A 25 4.82 -12.98 12.58
CA ILE A 25 4.63 -11.52 12.60
C ILE A 25 3.63 -11.11 11.51
N ILE A 26 3.80 -11.58 10.28
CA ILE A 26 2.88 -11.28 9.17
C ILE A 26 1.45 -11.76 9.50
N ALA A 27 1.31 -12.97 10.02
CA ALA A 27 0.00 -13.52 10.39
C ALA A 27 -0.67 -12.65 11.47
N ALA A 28 0.07 -12.22 12.50
CA ALA A 28 -0.46 -11.37 13.57
C ALA A 28 -0.86 -9.98 13.07
N THR A 29 -0.05 -9.35 12.20
CA THR A 29 -0.37 -8.04 11.61
C THR A 29 -1.58 -8.11 10.68
N ASN A 30 -1.68 -9.16 9.88
CA ASN A 30 -2.84 -9.39 9.01
C ASN A 30 -4.11 -9.67 9.82
N PHE A 31 -3.99 -10.40 10.92
CA PHE A 31 -5.12 -10.63 11.83
C PHE A 31 -5.63 -9.32 12.45
N LYS A 32 -4.72 -8.44 12.88
CA LYS A 32 -5.08 -7.09 13.38
C LYS A 32 -5.94 -6.31 12.35
N GLN A 33 -5.55 -6.30 11.08
CA GLN A 33 -6.30 -5.60 10.03
C GLN A 33 -7.67 -6.25 9.78
N ARG A 34 -7.75 -7.57 9.78
CA ARG A 34 -9.03 -8.27 9.62
C ARG A 34 -9.97 -8.06 10.79
N THR A 35 -9.44 -7.96 12.01
CA THR A 35 -10.25 -7.62 13.20
C THR A 35 -10.86 -6.23 13.06
N ARG A 36 -10.11 -5.23 12.58
CA ARG A 36 -10.65 -3.89 12.29
C ARG A 36 -11.77 -3.94 11.26
N ALA A 37 -11.59 -4.66 10.16
CA ALA A 37 -12.61 -4.81 9.14
C ALA A 37 -13.88 -5.48 9.70
N ALA A 38 -13.72 -6.55 10.49
CA ALA A 38 -14.85 -7.20 11.15
C ALA A 38 -15.62 -6.25 12.07
N MET A 39 -14.92 -5.40 12.84
CA MET A 39 -15.55 -4.38 13.68
C MET A 39 -16.28 -3.31 12.87
N LEU A 40 -15.71 -2.85 11.75
CA LEU A 40 -16.37 -1.89 10.87
C LEU A 40 -17.66 -2.47 10.28
N TYR A 41 -17.63 -3.69 9.76
CA TYR A 41 -18.82 -4.35 9.22
C TYR A 41 -19.89 -4.60 10.31
N HIS A 42 -19.49 -5.01 11.51
CA HIS A 42 -20.43 -5.15 12.62
C HIS A 42 -21.21 -3.85 12.89
N HIS A 43 -20.51 -2.71 12.94
CA HIS A 43 -21.17 -1.42 13.15
C HIS A 43 -21.96 -0.94 11.93
N ALA A 44 -21.47 -1.19 10.73
CA ALA A 44 -22.18 -0.85 9.51
C ALA A 44 -23.51 -1.60 9.41
N GLU A 45 -23.50 -2.91 9.61
CA GLU A 45 -24.72 -3.74 9.62
C GLU A 45 -25.71 -3.33 10.73
N LEU A 46 -25.20 -2.99 11.93
CA LEU A 46 -26.03 -2.54 13.04
C LEU A 46 -26.81 -1.24 12.72
N HIS A 47 -26.27 -0.42 11.82
CA HIS A 47 -26.83 0.91 11.49
C HIS A 47 -27.30 1.03 10.02
N ASP A 48 -27.37 -0.06 9.27
CA ASP A 48 -27.71 -0.08 7.84
C ASP A 48 -26.79 0.84 7.00
N PHE A 49 -25.50 0.83 7.28
CA PHE A 49 -24.49 1.62 6.60
C PHE A 49 -23.61 0.75 5.68
N ALA A 50 -23.09 1.35 4.61
CA ALA A 50 -22.04 0.78 3.79
C ALA A 50 -20.66 1.10 4.36
N VAL A 51 -19.72 0.18 4.22
CA VAL A 51 -18.30 0.39 4.58
C VAL A 51 -17.58 1.10 3.44
N ILE A 52 -17.08 2.30 3.71
CA ILE A 52 -16.26 3.06 2.76
C ILE A 52 -14.78 2.69 2.94
N GLY A 53 -14.17 2.21 1.87
CA GLY A 53 -12.75 1.89 1.82
C GLY A 53 -11.87 3.09 1.48
N THR A 54 -10.66 3.09 2.00
CA THR A 54 -9.67 4.15 1.82
C THR A 54 -8.45 3.78 0.98
N PRO A 55 -8.26 2.54 0.49
CA PRO A 55 -7.14 2.21 -0.38
C PRO A 55 -7.17 3.05 -1.65
N GLN A 56 -5.99 3.54 -2.03
CA GLN A 56 -5.77 4.26 -3.29
C GLN A 56 -5.07 3.33 -4.32
N LYS A 57 -4.90 3.82 -5.55
CA LYS A 57 -4.40 3.02 -6.68
C LYS A 57 -3.05 2.34 -6.40
N ASN A 58 -2.09 3.03 -5.81
CA ASN A 58 -0.76 2.47 -5.54
C ASN A 58 -0.81 1.32 -4.53
N GLU A 59 -1.63 1.43 -3.50
CA GLU A 59 -1.83 0.37 -2.51
C GLU A 59 -2.49 -0.84 -3.15
N HIS A 60 -3.60 -0.62 -3.86
CA HIS A 60 -4.36 -1.69 -4.50
C HIS A 60 -3.53 -2.41 -5.57
N ASP A 61 -2.97 -1.68 -6.53
CA ASP A 61 -2.31 -2.29 -7.70
C ASP A 61 -0.99 -2.98 -7.33
N GLN A 62 -0.27 -2.46 -6.34
CA GLN A 62 0.99 -3.04 -5.89
C GLN A 62 0.83 -4.04 -4.76
N GLY A 63 -0.38 -4.22 -4.23
CA GLY A 63 -0.70 -5.21 -3.20
C GLY A 63 -0.23 -4.81 -1.80
N PHE A 64 -0.25 -3.52 -1.50
CA PHE A 64 0.03 -3.01 -0.15
C PHE A 64 -1.25 -2.92 0.67
N PHE A 65 -1.89 -4.03 0.86
CA PHE A 65 -3.09 -4.19 1.67
C PHE A 65 -3.21 -5.62 2.20
N VAL A 66 -4.09 -5.83 3.15
CA VAL A 66 -4.44 -7.15 3.67
C VAL A 66 -5.75 -7.62 3.07
N LYS A 67 -5.74 -8.74 2.34
CA LYS A 67 -6.96 -9.34 1.79
C LYS A 67 -7.97 -9.61 2.90
N TYR A 68 -9.20 -9.10 2.74
CA TYR A 68 -10.27 -9.15 3.75
C TYR A 68 -9.94 -8.38 5.05
N GLY A 69 -8.96 -7.49 5.03
CA GLY A 69 -8.66 -6.54 6.09
C GLY A 69 -9.02 -5.14 5.62
N ASP A 70 -8.03 -4.28 5.45
CA ASP A 70 -8.20 -2.94 4.90
C ASP A 70 -8.68 -2.90 3.44
N SER A 71 -8.68 -4.06 2.74
CA SER A 71 -9.33 -4.22 1.44
C SER A 71 -10.80 -4.66 1.51
N ALA A 72 -11.35 -4.90 2.70
CA ALA A 72 -12.76 -5.23 2.86
C ALA A 72 -13.57 -3.93 2.90
N MET A 73 -14.38 -3.70 1.86
CA MET A 73 -15.19 -2.50 1.70
C MET A 73 -16.33 -2.74 0.72
N ASP A 74 -17.38 -1.94 0.81
CA ASP A 74 -18.50 -1.94 -0.14
C ASP A 74 -18.29 -0.88 -1.23
N VAL A 75 -17.63 0.23 -0.89
CA VAL A 75 -17.37 1.35 -1.81
C VAL A 75 -15.91 1.80 -1.70
N GLN A 76 -15.24 1.99 -2.84
CA GLN A 76 -13.86 2.45 -2.92
C GLN A 76 -13.74 3.74 -3.74
N PRO A 77 -13.98 4.91 -3.16
CA PRO A 77 -14.12 6.15 -3.91
C PRO A 77 -12.82 6.68 -4.50
N ILE A 78 -11.65 6.37 -3.90
CA ILE A 78 -10.33 6.87 -4.33
C ILE A 78 -9.43 5.77 -4.92
N GLY A 79 -9.96 4.57 -5.16
CA GLY A 79 -9.18 3.43 -5.66
C GLY A 79 -8.56 3.60 -7.05
N HIS A 80 -9.06 4.55 -7.82
CA HIS A 80 -8.54 4.91 -9.15
C HIS A 80 -7.49 6.01 -9.12
N LEU A 81 -7.28 6.68 -7.97
CA LEU A 81 -6.38 7.83 -7.83
C LEU A 81 -4.98 7.39 -7.38
N TYR A 82 -3.96 8.00 -7.97
CA TYR A 82 -2.60 7.94 -7.46
C TYR A 82 -2.48 8.70 -6.13
N LYS A 83 -1.46 8.41 -5.33
CA LYS A 83 -1.26 9.07 -4.04
C LYS A 83 -1.13 10.58 -4.15
N THR A 84 -0.41 11.06 -5.15
CA THR A 84 -0.28 12.50 -5.43
C THR A 84 -1.61 13.14 -5.80
N GLN A 85 -2.46 12.44 -6.55
CA GLN A 85 -3.81 12.91 -6.87
C GLN A 85 -4.73 12.94 -5.64
N VAL A 86 -4.57 12.01 -4.71
CA VAL A 86 -5.29 12.05 -3.41
C VAL A 86 -4.92 13.29 -2.63
N TYR A 87 -3.64 13.70 -2.61
CA TYR A 87 -3.23 14.95 -1.97
C TYR A 87 -3.80 16.19 -2.69
N GLN A 88 -3.78 16.21 -4.02
CA GLN A 88 -4.38 17.30 -4.81
C GLN A 88 -5.89 17.42 -4.54
N LEU A 89 -6.60 16.29 -4.49
CA LEU A 89 -8.03 16.26 -4.16
C LEU A 89 -8.29 16.74 -2.72
N ALA A 90 -7.46 16.35 -1.77
CA ALA A 90 -7.57 16.78 -0.39
C ALA A 90 -7.34 18.31 -0.26
N ASP A 91 -6.43 18.86 -1.05
CA ASP A 91 -6.22 20.32 -1.15
C ASP A 91 -7.44 21.03 -1.75
N TYR A 92 -7.93 20.54 -2.87
CA TYR A 92 -9.13 21.07 -3.54
C TYR A 92 -10.36 21.07 -2.62
N LEU A 93 -10.53 20.00 -1.83
CA LEU A 93 -11.63 19.86 -0.87
C LEU A 93 -11.37 20.63 0.45
N SER A 94 -10.28 21.36 0.56
CA SER A 94 -9.91 22.13 1.76
C SER A 94 -9.85 21.25 3.03
N ILE A 95 -9.38 20.03 2.91
CA ILE A 95 -9.15 19.16 4.08
C ILE A 95 -8.14 19.83 5.01
N PRO A 96 -8.37 19.85 6.34
CA PRO A 96 -7.49 20.53 7.29
C PRO A 96 -6.02 20.12 7.18
N ASP A 97 -5.12 21.09 7.28
CA ASP A 97 -3.67 20.89 7.17
C ASP A 97 -3.12 19.85 8.13
N ALA A 98 -3.65 19.79 9.35
CA ALA A 98 -3.31 18.78 10.33
C ALA A 98 -3.52 17.33 9.85
N ILE A 99 -4.37 17.12 8.84
CA ILE A 99 -4.60 15.82 8.19
C ILE A 99 -3.72 15.71 6.94
N ARG A 100 -3.74 16.73 6.06
CA ARG A 100 -3.03 16.72 4.78
C ARG A 100 -1.51 16.58 4.91
N GLN A 101 -0.93 17.20 5.95
CA GLN A 101 0.52 17.23 6.17
C GLN A 101 1.04 16.01 6.94
N ARG A 102 0.18 15.08 7.36
CA ARG A 102 0.64 13.87 8.03
C ARG A 102 1.32 12.95 7.02
N PRO A 103 2.54 12.52 7.31
CA PRO A 103 3.21 11.53 6.45
C PRO A 103 2.41 10.21 6.47
N PRO A 104 2.31 9.53 5.31
CA PRO A 104 1.65 8.22 5.25
C PRO A 104 2.53 7.19 5.95
N THR A 105 2.16 6.83 7.17
CA THR A 105 2.87 5.85 7.99
C THR A 105 2.20 4.48 7.88
N SER A 106 2.99 3.43 8.09
CA SER A 106 2.45 2.10 8.35
C SER A 106 2.01 2.03 9.82
N ASP A 107 0.73 1.76 10.10
CA ASP A 107 0.26 1.53 11.47
C ASP A 107 0.54 0.10 11.96
N THR A 108 1.17 -0.70 11.13
CA THR A 108 1.47 -2.11 11.40
C THR A 108 2.47 -2.27 12.53
N TYR A 109 3.47 -1.42 12.56
CA TYR A 109 4.54 -1.44 13.56
C TYR A 109 4.57 -0.14 14.36
N SER A 110 4.98 -0.25 15.63
CA SER A 110 5.06 0.91 16.54
C SER A 110 6.26 1.83 16.26
N ALA A 111 7.31 1.33 15.61
CA ALA A 111 8.40 2.17 15.14
C ALA A 111 7.95 3.00 13.95
N ALA A 112 8.24 4.29 13.98
CA ALA A 112 7.89 5.21 12.90
C ALA A 112 8.59 4.79 11.60
N SER A 113 7.79 4.48 10.57
CA SER A 113 8.27 4.23 9.22
C SER A 113 7.22 4.73 8.24
N THR A 114 7.64 5.47 7.24
CA THR A 114 6.75 5.89 6.16
C THR A 114 6.42 4.72 5.25
N GLN A 115 5.30 4.80 4.54
CA GLN A 115 4.96 3.81 3.50
C GLN A 115 6.01 3.79 2.39
N GLU A 116 6.58 4.94 2.05
CA GLU A 116 7.65 5.09 1.06
C GLU A 116 8.89 4.30 1.47
N GLU A 117 9.34 4.42 2.72
CA GLU A 117 10.51 3.68 3.23
C GLU A 117 10.23 2.19 3.38
N PHE A 118 9.07 1.84 3.90
CA PHE A 118 8.72 0.47 4.26
C PHE A 118 8.45 -0.42 3.04
N PHE A 119 7.65 0.08 2.10
CA PHE A 119 7.14 -0.74 1.00
C PHE A 119 7.51 -0.22 -0.39
N PHE A 120 7.27 1.07 -0.65
CA PHE A 120 7.38 1.61 -1.99
C PHE A 120 8.82 1.87 -2.39
N ARG A 121 9.68 2.29 -1.46
CA ARG A 121 11.11 2.57 -1.64
C ARG A 121 11.42 3.72 -2.60
N LEU A 122 10.43 4.54 -2.86
CA LEU A 122 10.50 5.74 -3.68
C LEU A 122 9.52 6.77 -3.14
N PRO A 123 9.83 8.08 -3.25
CA PRO A 123 8.85 9.13 -3.00
C PRO A 123 7.63 8.99 -3.92
N PHE A 124 6.43 9.21 -3.40
CA PHE A 124 5.19 9.08 -4.18
C PHE A 124 5.16 9.96 -5.41
N ALA A 125 5.70 11.19 -5.32
CA ALA A 125 5.76 12.10 -6.45
C ALA A 125 6.50 11.49 -7.66
N LEU A 126 7.56 10.74 -7.39
CA LEU A 126 8.35 10.09 -8.44
C LEU A 126 7.71 8.77 -8.89
N MET A 127 7.27 7.98 -7.90
CA MET A 127 6.68 6.67 -8.16
C MET A 127 5.41 6.77 -9.00
N ASP A 128 4.53 7.74 -8.72
CA ASP A 128 3.26 7.89 -9.43
C ASP A 128 3.47 8.21 -10.92
N LEU A 129 4.44 9.06 -11.23
CA LEU A 129 4.78 9.40 -12.62
C LEU A 129 5.43 8.22 -13.36
N ILE A 130 6.33 7.49 -12.70
CA ILE A 130 6.92 6.27 -13.27
C ILE A 130 5.84 5.19 -13.44
N TRP A 131 4.97 5.03 -12.46
CA TRP A 131 3.85 4.08 -12.54
C TRP A 131 2.86 4.45 -13.65
N TYR A 132 2.55 5.73 -13.80
CA TYR A 132 1.76 6.23 -14.92
C TYR A 132 2.42 5.88 -16.26
N GLY A 133 3.71 6.12 -16.40
CA GLY A 133 4.47 5.76 -17.59
C GLY A 133 4.35 4.28 -17.94
N LEU A 134 4.52 3.41 -16.94
CA LEU A 134 4.40 1.97 -17.13
C LEU A 134 2.98 1.54 -17.55
N THR A 135 1.94 2.12 -16.94
CA THR A 135 0.55 1.74 -17.23
C THR A 135 0.02 2.29 -18.56
N HIS A 136 0.72 3.25 -19.16
CA HIS A 136 0.38 3.85 -20.47
C HIS A 136 1.41 3.50 -21.54
N ASP A 137 2.24 2.47 -21.31
CA ASP A 137 3.24 1.99 -22.26
C ASP A 137 4.20 3.09 -22.76
N ILE A 138 4.50 4.09 -21.89
CA ILE A 138 5.44 5.15 -22.23
C ILE A 138 6.87 4.60 -22.11
N PRO A 139 7.72 4.78 -23.17
CA PRO A 139 9.10 4.33 -23.11
C PRO A 139 9.88 4.92 -21.92
N ALA A 140 10.73 4.09 -21.32
CA ALA A 140 11.50 4.50 -20.14
C ALA A 140 12.40 5.73 -20.40
N GLU A 141 12.88 5.91 -21.63
CA GLU A 141 13.70 7.05 -22.06
C GLU A 141 12.91 8.36 -21.98
N VAL A 142 11.63 8.34 -22.32
CA VAL A 142 10.75 9.51 -22.25
C VAL A 142 10.50 9.89 -20.79
N VAL A 143 10.12 8.91 -19.97
CA VAL A 143 9.89 9.11 -18.52
C VAL A 143 11.16 9.59 -17.82
N ALA A 144 12.31 9.00 -18.17
CA ALA A 144 13.61 9.35 -17.62
C ALA A 144 13.96 10.82 -17.87
N LYS A 145 13.73 11.30 -19.10
CA LYS A 145 13.98 12.69 -19.49
C LYS A 145 13.13 13.68 -18.67
N GLU A 146 11.86 13.38 -18.46
CA GLU A 146 10.94 14.26 -17.72
C GLU A 146 11.24 14.29 -16.21
N LEU A 147 11.86 13.24 -15.67
CA LEU A 147 12.14 13.11 -14.24
C LEU A 147 13.60 13.35 -13.86
N ASP A 148 14.46 13.73 -14.80
CA ASP A 148 15.91 13.87 -14.62
C ASP A 148 16.56 12.58 -14.07
N LEU A 149 16.16 11.44 -14.66
CA LEU A 149 16.65 10.11 -14.34
C LEU A 149 17.32 9.47 -15.56
N THR A 150 17.99 8.34 -15.35
CA THR A 150 18.44 7.49 -16.46
C THR A 150 17.36 6.49 -16.84
N ALA A 151 17.32 6.07 -18.11
CA ALA A 151 16.41 5.02 -18.58
C ALA A 151 16.61 3.71 -17.81
N GLU A 152 17.84 3.40 -17.37
CA GLU A 152 18.15 2.24 -16.55
C GLU A 152 17.47 2.33 -15.18
N GLN A 153 17.46 3.51 -14.54
CA GLN A 153 16.77 3.73 -13.26
C GLN A 153 15.27 3.53 -13.43
N VAL A 154 14.66 4.10 -14.46
CA VAL A 154 13.22 3.93 -14.74
C VAL A 154 12.89 2.46 -15.01
N ASN A 155 13.66 1.77 -15.85
CA ASN A 155 13.46 0.35 -16.15
C ASN A 155 13.57 -0.53 -14.89
N ARG A 156 14.48 -0.20 -13.97
CA ARG A 156 14.59 -0.90 -12.68
C ARG A 156 13.31 -0.74 -11.83
N VAL A 157 12.72 0.45 -11.83
CA VAL A 157 11.46 0.69 -11.14
C VAL A 157 10.31 -0.02 -11.84
N TYR A 158 10.22 0.02 -13.17
CA TYR A 158 9.23 -0.75 -13.94
C TYR A 158 9.27 -2.24 -13.59
N ALA A 159 10.45 -2.83 -13.56
CA ALA A 159 10.63 -4.24 -13.21
C ALA A 159 10.19 -4.54 -11.75
N ASP A 160 10.44 -3.63 -10.80
CA ASP A 160 10.00 -3.79 -9.42
C ASP A 160 8.48 -3.70 -9.29
N LEU A 161 7.85 -2.73 -9.95
CA LEU A 161 6.40 -2.56 -9.98
C LEU A 161 5.68 -3.78 -10.59
N GLN A 162 6.15 -4.25 -11.75
CA GLN A 162 5.61 -5.45 -12.41
C GLN A 162 5.78 -6.70 -11.53
N ARG A 163 6.93 -6.83 -10.85
CA ARG A 163 7.17 -7.93 -9.92
C ARG A 163 6.19 -7.87 -8.74
N LYS A 164 5.98 -6.71 -8.13
CA LYS A 164 5.02 -6.51 -7.05
C LYS A 164 3.61 -6.87 -7.50
N GLN A 165 3.15 -6.38 -8.64
CA GLN A 165 1.84 -6.72 -9.20
C GLN A 165 1.66 -8.23 -9.36
N ARG A 166 2.63 -8.89 -10.00
CA ARG A 166 2.58 -10.34 -10.26
C ARG A 166 2.56 -11.15 -8.96
N THR A 167 3.42 -10.83 -8.00
CA THR A 167 3.54 -11.57 -6.75
C THR A 167 2.39 -11.34 -5.78
N THR A 168 1.64 -10.24 -5.95
CA THR A 168 0.48 -9.89 -5.11
C THR A 168 -0.85 -10.07 -5.82
N ASN A 169 -0.87 -10.63 -7.04
CA ASN A 169 -2.10 -10.80 -7.81
C ASN A 169 -3.17 -11.60 -7.05
N TYR A 170 -2.75 -12.64 -6.32
CA TYR A 170 -3.66 -13.47 -5.51
C TYR A 170 -4.47 -12.67 -4.47
N LEU A 171 -3.96 -11.50 -4.02
CA LEU A 171 -4.66 -10.64 -3.08
C LEU A 171 -5.93 -10.02 -3.71
N ARG A 172 -5.89 -9.76 -5.02
CA ARG A 172 -6.99 -9.15 -5.79
C ARG A 172 -7.90 -10.17 -6.45
N THR A 173 -7.43 -11.41 -6.57
CA THR A 173 -8.20 -12.49 -7.17
C THR A 173 -9.40 -12.83 -6.27
N PRO A 174 -10.63 -12.87 -6.81
CA PRO A 174 -11.79 -13.35 -6.08
C PRO A 174 -11.63 -14.84 -5.72
N PRO A 175 -12.48 -15.40 -4.85
CA PRO A 175 -12.50 -16.84 -4.61
C PRO A 175 -12.68 -17.59 -5.93
N LEU A 176 -11.82 -18.59 -6.17
CA LEU A 176 -11.91 -19.41 -7.38
C LEU A 176 -13.04 -20.44 -7.21
N GLY A 177 -13.93 -20.50 -8.16
CA GLY A 177 -14.94 -21.56 -8.26
C GLY A 177 -14.36 -22.83 -8.88
N LEU A 178 -15.04 -23.96 -8.68
CA LEU A 178 -14.57 -25.26 -9.22
C LEU A 178 -14.55 -25.30 -10.76
N PHE A 179 -15.34 -24.44 -11.40
CA PHE A 179 -15.51 -24.39 -12.87
C PHE A 179 -15.01 -23.06 -13.48
N ASP A 180 -14.30 -22.25 -12.70
CA ASP A 180 -13.67 -21.05 -13.26
C ASP A 180 -12.51 -21.46 -14.15
N GLU A 181 -12.45 -20.92 -15.37
CA GLU A 181 -11.28 -21.05 -16.23
C GLU A 181 -10.12 -20.26 -15.61
N VAL A 182 -8.95 -20.87 -15.50
CA VAL A 182 -7.74 -20.29 -14.92
C VAL A 182 -6.97 -19.46 -15.96
#